data_d4fcaf447b8f2a6589250c8db74bd707
#
_entry.id   d4fcaf447b8f2a6589250c8db74bd707
#
_cell.length_a   1.000
_cell.length_b   1.000
_cell.length_c   1.000
_cell.angle_alpha   90.00
_cell.angle_beta   90.00
_cell.angle_gamma   90.00
#
_symmetry.space_group_name_H-M   'P 1'
#
loop_
_entity.id
_entity.type
_entity.pdbx_description
1 polymer ?
#
loop_
_entity_poly.entity_id
_entity_poly.type
_entity_poly.pdbx_seq_one_letter_code
_entity_poly.pdbx_strand_id
1 'polypeptide(L)'
;LVTHGNLNNEIGVPLTLFRLAPSDRFAVIEMGANHAGEIARLAAIARPDIGVVTMAGPSHLEGFGDLDGVAAAKGEMFAALGPGGTAVVNGDDQYADYWRMLCPPAHIVSFGLGEGADVTARRVEPLAGPVPGSRFELRLQAGTVDVELPLPGQHNVMNALAAAALAEAAGASAEQIRDGLAAVRPVAGRLVVKPGPRGCRVVDDTYNANPASVKAALDVLVTLPGRPWAVLGDMGELGGDALALHREVGAYARERGIERLFAVGSMSREIATGFGAEAAHVDRVDVLRAMLPPMLEGDVNLLVKASRSMRLERVVDALTELEDVTTATEATD
;
A
#
# COMPACT_ATOMS: atom_id res chain seq x y z
N LEU A 1 2.98 -13.65 17.13
CA LEU A 1 3.97 -12.57 16.99
C LEU A 1 3.83 -11.91 15.61
N VAL A 2 4.01 -10.60 15.53
CA VAL A 2 4.09 -9.87 14.25
C VAL A 2 5.22 -8.84 14.29
N THR A 3 5.78 -8.51 13.11
CA THR A 3 6.72 -7.39 12.96
C THR A 3 6.08 -6.09 13.43
N HIS A 4 6.78 -5.34 14.26
CA HIS A 4 6.31 -4.05 14.77
C HIS A 4 6.92 -2.89 13.95
N GLY A 5 6.07 -1.98 13.48
CA GLY A 5 6.50 -0.82 12.69
C GLY A 5 7.28 -1.23 11.43
N ASN A 6 8.50 -0.73 11.28
CA ASN A 6 9.38 -0.99 10.14
C ASN A 6 10.61 -1.86 10.51
N LEU A 7 10.48 -2.72 11.53
CA LEU A 7 11.56 -3.62 11.96
C LEU A 7 11.72 -4.82 11.01
N ASN A 8 11.95 -4.54 9.73
CA ASN A 8 11.95 -5.49 8.61
C ASN A 8 13.34 -5.68 7.95
N ASN A 9 14.41 -5.12 8.53
CA ASN A 9 15.77 -5.21 8.04
C ASN A 9 16.65 -6.15 8.90
N GLU A 10 17.96 -6.20 8.62
CA GLU A 10 18.94 -7.06 9.31
C GLU A 10 19.03 -6.85 10.84
N ILE A 11 18.59 -5.71 11.34
CA ILE A 11 18.48 -5.44 12.78
C ILE A 11 17.06 -5.74 13.27
N GLY A 12 16.07 -5.31 12.53
CA GLY A 12 14.66 -5.38 12.93
C GLY A 12 14.11 -6.80 13.00
N VAL A 13 14.46 -7.66 12.03
CA VAL A 13 13.99 -9.06 12.01
C VAL A 13 14.52 -9.84 13.22
N PRO A 14 15.82 -9.82 13.59
CA PRO A 14 16.28 -10.43 14.83
C PRO A 14 15.61 -9.87 16.09
N LEU A 15 15.43 -8.54 16.17
CA LEU A 15 14.73 -7.92 17.31
C LEU A 15 13.28 -8.38 17.41
N THR A 16 12.61 -8.58 16.29
CA THR A 16 11.25 -9.14 16.27
C THR A 16 11.28 -10.58 16.77
N LEU A 17 12.20 -11.41 16.30
CA LEU A 17 12.31 -12.82 16.72
C LEU A 17 12.67 -12.99 18.18
N PHE A 18 13.46 -12.10 18.80
CA PHE A 18 13.72 -12.11 20.24
C PHE A 18 12.48 -11.91 21.11
N ARG A 19 11.37 -11.46 20.53
CA ARG A 19 10.08 -11.32 21.22
C ARG A 19 9.23 -12.59 21.18
N LEU A 20 9.67 -13.64 20.47
CA LEU A 20 8.96 -14.92 20.44
C LEU A 20 8.79 -15.49 21.84
N ALA A 21 7.57 -15.84 22.19
CA ALA A 21 7.19 -16.48 23.43
C ALA A 21 6.68 -17.91 23.19
N PRO A 22 6.79 -18.82 24.14
CA PRO A 22 6.26 -20.19 24.01
C PRO A 22 4.75 -20.28 23.73
N SER A 23 4.01 -19.20 23.99
CA SER A 23 2.58 -19.08 23.70
C SER A 23 2.28 -18.70 22.24
N ASP A 24 3.28 -18.20 21.48
CA ASP A 24 3.08 -17.81 20.09
C ASP A 24 2.94 -19.05 19.21
N ARG A 25 1.80 -19.18 18.56
CA ARG A 25 1.53 -20.26 17.62
C ARG A 25 2.00 -19.91 16.21
N PHE A 26 2.01 -18.63 15.88
CA PHE A 26 2.39 -18.09 14.57
C PHE A 26 3.27 -16.88 14.73
N ALA A 27 4.19 -16.70 13.78
CA ALA A 27 5.00 -15.49 13.62
C ALA A 27 4.86 -14.97 12.20
N VAL A 28 4.40 -13.73 12.04
CA VAL A 28 4.33 -13.03 10.75
C VAL A 28 5.47 -12.03 10.71
N ILE A 29 6.47 -12.32 9.89
CA ILE A 29 7.73 -11.57 9.81
C ILE A 29 7.79 -10.85 8.46
N GLU A 30 7.73 -9.52 8.49
CA GLU A 30 7.97 -8.69 7.32
C GLU A 30 9.47 -8.59 7.04
N MET A 31 9.86 -8.73 5.77
CA MET A 31 11.24 -8.62 5.31
C MET A 31 11.31 -7.58 4.20
N GLY A 32 12.09 -6.53 4.44
CA GLY A 32 12.38 -5.47 3.48
C GLY A 32 13.81 -5.61 2.94
N ALA A 33 14.03 -5.16 1.71
CA ALA A 33 15.34 -5.13 1.10
C ALA A 33 15.54 -3.92 0.19
N ASN A 34 16.77 -3.45 0.11
CA ASN A 34 17.24 -2.43 -0.81
C ASN A 34 18.25 -3.00 -1.82
N HIS A 35 18.86 -4.16 -1.53
CA HIS A 35 19.89 -4.80 -2.36
C HIS A 35 19.65 -6.32 -2.44
N ALA A 36 20.18 -6.93 -3.49
CA ALA A 36 20.20 -8.38 -3.66
C ALA A 36 20.93 -9.07 -2.49
N GLY A 37 20.45 -10.26 -2.10
CA GLY A 37 20.98 -11.06 -1.00
C GLY A 37 20.46 -10.69 0.40
N GLU A 38 19.74 -9.56 0.55
CA GLU A 38 19.21 -9.15 1.86
C GLU A 38 18.04 -10.05 2.28
N ILE A 39 17.10 -10.34 1.38
CA ILE A 39 15.99 -11.25 1.68
C ILE A 39 16.51 -12.66 2.00
N ALA A 40 17.49 -13.16 1.26
CA ALA A 40 18.10 -14.47 1.55
C ALA A 40 18.67 -14.53 2.98
N ARG A 41 19.38 -13.48 3.42
CA ARG A 41 19.91 -13.40 4.79
C ARG A 41 18.82 -13.35 5.85
N LEU A 42 17.78 -12.54 5.62
CA LEU A 42 16.64 -12.42 6.54
C LEU A 42 15.87 -13.73 6.63
N ALA A 43 15.63 -14.40 5.50
CA ALA A 43 14.97 -15.70 5.45
C ALA A 43 15.80 -16.80 6.12
N ALA A 44 17.12 -16.79 5.98
CA ALA A 44 18.01 -17.71 6.68
C ALA A 44 17.93 -17.57 8.21
N ILE A 45 17.70 -16.34 8.71
CA ILE A 45 17.50 -16.05 10.14
C ILE A 45 16.13 -16.51 10.59
N ALA A 46 15.08 -16.12 9.87
CA ALA A 46 13.68 -16.38 10.26
C ALA A 46 13.23 -17.82 9.97
N ARG A 47 13.82 -18.47 8.96
CA ARG A 47 13.47 -19.84 8.51
C ARG A 47 11.97 -20.02 8.33
N PRO A 48 11.35 -19.32 7.37
CA PRO A 48 9.90 -19.36 7.20
C PRO A 48 9.42 -20.74 6.72
N ASP A 49 8.29 -21.20 7.28
CA ASP A 49 7.54 -22.36 6.77
C ASP A 49 6.67 -21.98 5.57
N ILE A 50 6.19 -20.73 5.56
CA ILE A 50 5.35 -20.17 4.50
C ILE A 50 5.92 -18.83 4.08
N GLY A 51 6.16 -18.63 2.79
CA GLY A 51 6.69 -17.37 2.25
C GLY A 51 5.76 -16.78 1.20
N VAL A 52 5.63 -15.44 1.19
CA VAL A 52 4.87 -14.71 0.18
C VAL A 52 5.68 -13.55 -0.40
N VAL A 53 5.51 -13.32 -1.68
CA VAL A 53 5.87 -12.07 -2.34
C VAL A 53 4.59 -11.46 -2.92
N THR A 54 4.26 -10.27 -2.46
CA THR A 54 2.99 -9.63 -2.86
C THR A 54 3.04 -9.13 -4.30
N MET A 55 4.16 -8.52 -4.71
CA MET A 55 4.40 -8.07 -6.10
C MET A 55 5.86 -7.64 -6.31
N ALA A 56 6.30 -7.60 -7.57
CA ALA A 56 7.47 -6.87 -8.02
C ALA A 56 7.02 -5.52 -8.60
N GLY A 57 7.26 -4.43 -7.88
CA GLY A 57 6.95 -3.08 -8.32
C GLY A 57 8.23 -2.22 -8.45
N PRO A 58 8.19 -1.11 -9.20
CA PRO A 58 9.33 -0.20 -9.39
C PRO A 58 9.60 0.58 -8.09
N SER A 59 10.31 -0.05 -7.16
CA SER A 59 10.77 0.52 -5.90
C SER A 59 12.22 0.13 -5.67
N HIS A 60 12.99 1.01 -5.03
CA HIS A 60 14.42 0.78 -4.73
C HIS A 60 15.27 0.45 -5.98
N LEU A 61 14.92 1.01 -7.14
CA LEU A 61 15.59 0.75 -8.42
C LEU A 61 17.09 1.13 -8.37
N GLU A 62 17.47 2.10 -7.55
CA GLU A 62 18.87 2.46 -7.34
C GLU A 62 19.69 1.30 -6.77
N GLY A 63 19.09 0.46 -5.93
CA GLY A 63 19.77 -0.68 -5.31
C GLY A 63 19.64 -1.98 -6.08
N PHE A 64 18.57 -2.17 -6.84
CA PHE A 64 18.29 -3.38 -7.60
C PHE A 64 18.61 -3.28 -9.08
N GLY A 65 18.85 -2.06 -9.60
CA GLY A 65 19.12 -1.78 -11.00
C GLY A 65 17.87 -1.61 -11.84
N ASP A 66 17.03 -2.63 -11.92
CA ASP A 66 15.82 -2.66 -12.70
C ASP A 66 14.73 -3.53 -12.02
N LEU A 67 13.60 -3.70 -12.71
CA LEU A 67 12.48 -4.48 -12.19
C LEU A 67 12.79 -5.99 -12.12
N ASP A 68 13.63 -6.49 -13.01
CA ASP A 68 14.11 -7.89 -12.97
C ASP A 68 14.95 -8.12 -11.71
N GLY A 69 15.80 -7.15 -11.34
CA GLY A 69 16.57 -7.16 -10.09
C GLY A 69 15.67 -7.13 -8.85
N VAL A 70 14.61 -6.33 -8.87
CA VAL A 70 13.58 -6.34 -7.79
C VAL A 70 12.92 -7.71 -7.66
N ALA A 71 12.52 -8.32 -8.78
CA ALA A 71 11.88 -9.62 -8.80
C ALA A 71 12.81 -10.73 -8.32
N ALA A 72 14.09 -10.67 -8.73
CA ALA A 72 15.12 -11.62 -8.31
C ALA A 72 15.37 -11.54 -6.80
N ALA A 73 15.57 -10.33 -6.26
CA ALA A 73 15.80 -10.13 -4.85
C ALA A 73 14.60 -10.56 -3.98
N LYS A 74 13.38 -10.23 -4.39
CA LYS A 74 12.17 -10.70 -3.68
C LYS A 74 11.99 -12.22 -3.79
N GLY A 75 12.35 -12.80 -4.94
CA GLY A 75 12.29 -14.24 -5.18
C GLY A 75 13.23 -15.06 -4.28
N GLU A 76 14.24 -14.44 -3.67
CA GLU A 76 15.11 -15.07 -2.66
C GLU A 76 14.29 -15.66 -1.50
N MET A 77 13.12 -15.08 -1.19
CA MET A 77 12.16 -15.63 -0.22
C MET A 77 11.75 -17.05 -0.58
N PHE A 78 11.42 -17.31 -1.84
CA PHE A 78 10.97 -18.63 -2.27
C PHE A 78 12.10 -19.64 -2.32
N ALA A 79 13.29 -19.20 -2.78
CA ALA A 79 14.49 -20.04 -2.79
C ALA A 79 14.94 -20.46 -1.38
N ALA A 80 14.59 -19.69 -0.36
CA ALA A 80 14.94 -19.96 1.04
C ALA A 80 13.97 -20.92 1.75
N LEU A 81 12.82 -21.26 1.14
CA LEU A 81 11.87 -22.20 1.73
C LEU A 81 12.48 -23.61 1.77
N GLY A 82 12.33 -24.29 2.91
CA GLY A 82 12.78 -25.67 3.07
C GLY A 82 11.87 -26.67 2.38
N PRO A 83 12.31 -27.95 2.31
CA PRO A 83 11.45 -29.05 1.84
C PRO A 83 10.16 -29.12 2.67
N GLY A 84 9.01 -29.08 1.99
CA GLY A 84 7.68 -29.07 2.65
C GLY A 84 7.19 -27.67 3.03
N GLY A 85 7.96 -26.62 2.76
CA GLY A 85 7.48 -25.22 2.88
C GLY A 85 6.39 -24.89 1.85
N THR A 86 5.65 -23.82 2.10
CA THR A 86 4.61 -23.34 1.18
C THR A 86 4.99 -21.98 0.59
N ALA A 87 5.01 -21.89 -0.73
CA ALA A 87 5.22 -20.67 -1.49
C ALA A 87 3.87 -20.07 -1.90
N VAL A 88 3.57 -18.85 -1.43
CA VAL A 88 2.36 -18.10 -1.81
C VAL A 88 2.74 -17.10 -2.88
N VAL A 89 2.33 -17.35 -4.13
CA VAL A 89 2.77 -16.63 -5.33
C VAL A 89 1.63 -15.79 -5.89
N ASN A 90 1.89 -14.50 -6.15
CA ASN A 90 0.97 -13.67 -6.90
C ASN A 90 0.90 -14.13 -8.35
N GLY A 91 -0.22 -14.76 -8.73
CA GLY A 91 -0.44 -15.29 -10.08
C GLY A 91 -0.64 -14.23 -11.16
N ASP A 92 -0.99 -13.01 -10.75
CA ASP A 92 -1.20 -11.87 -11.67
C ASP A 92 0.09 -11.06 -11.90
N ASP A 93 1.17 -11.37 -11.18
CA ASP A 93 2.45 -10.71 -11.38
C ASP A 93 3.18 -11.27 -12.60
N GLN A 94 3.80 -10.41 -13.41
CA GLN A 94 4.56 -10.83 -14.59
C GLN A 94 5.72 -11.78 -14.27
N TYR A 95 6.19 -11.80 -13.03
CA TYR A 95 7.25 -12.69 -12.54
C TYR A 95 6.74 -13.95 -11.86
N ALA A 96 5.43 -14.24 -11.92
CA ALA A 96 4.84 -15.41 -11.27
C ALA A 96 5.53 -16.72 -11.67
N ASP A 97 5.79 -16.93 -12.98
CA ASP A 97 6.43 -18.15 -13.48
C ASP A 97 7.91 -18.22 -13.07
N TYR A 98 8.62 -17.10 -13.07
CA TYR A 98 9.97 -17.01 -12.56
C TYR A 98 10.03 -17.42 -11.07
N TRP A 99 9.13 -16.90 -10.24
CA TRP A 99 9.08 -17.25 -8.82
C TRP A 99 8.71 -18.70 -8.56
N ARG A 100 7.81 -19.29 -9.38
CA ARG A 100 7.49 -20.72 -9.29
C ARG A 100 8.71 -21.59 -9.55
N MET A 101 9.59 -21.19 -10.47
CA MET A 101 10.85 -21.92 -10.74
C MET A 101 11.86 -21.86 -9.60
N LEU A 102 11.83 -20.81 -8.77
CA LEU A 102 12.70 -20.66 -7.62
C LEU A 102 12.30 -21.53 -6.43
N CYS A 103 11.04 -21.97 -6.39
CA CYS A 103 10.53 -22.79 -5.28
C CYS A 103 11.26 -24.15 -5.30
N PRO A 104 11.85 -24.60 -4.17
CA PRO A 104 12.26 -26.00 -4.02
C PRO A 104 11.01 -26.89 -4.16
N PRO A 105 11.10 -28.22 -4.01
CA PRO A 105 9.92 -29.09 -3.97
C PRO A 105 9.01 -28.71 -2.78
N ALA A 106 8.42 -27.54 -2.86
CA ALA A 106 7.53 -26.91 -1.91
C ALA A 106 6.11 -26.95 -2.46
N HIS A 107 5.14 -26.83 -1.58
CA HIS A 107 3.77 -26.62 -2.00
C HIS A 107 3.60 -25.19 -2.52
N ILE A 108 3.00 -25.01 -3.69
CA ILE A 108 2.75 -23.68 -4.27
C ILE A 108 1.24 -23.40 -4.19
N VAL A 109 0.90 -22.24 -3.64
CA VAL A 109 -0.45 -21.68 -3.61
C VAL A 109 -0.42 -20.35 -4.35
N SER A 110 -1.25 -20.21 -5.37
CA SER A 110 -1.36 -18.94 -6.11
C SER A 110 -2.50 -18.08 -5.59
N PHE A 111 -2.31 -16.77 -5.60
CA PHE A 111 -3.40 -15.81 -5.37
C PHE A 111 -3.44 -14.78 -6.49
N GLY A 112 -4.64 -14.23 -6.75
CA GLY A 112 -4.83 -13.22 -7.79
C GLY A 112 -6.29 -13.04 -8.16
N LEU A 113 -6.54 -12.08 -9.05
CA LEU A 113 -7.86 -11.83 -9.65
C LEU A 113 -8.02 -12.49 -11.00
N GLY A 114 -6.89 -12.92 -11.60
CA GLY A 114 -6.86 -13.65 -12.86
C GLY A 114 -7.45 -15.07 -12.76
N GLU A 115 -7.74 -15.65 -13.93
CA GLU A 115 -8.27 -17.01 -13.99
C GLU A 115 -7.21 -18.02 -13.54
N GLY A 116 -7.63 -19.00 -12.74
CA GLY A 116 -6.80 -20.13 -12.31
C GLY A 116 -5.99 -19.91 -11.04
N ALA A 117 -6.12 -18.77 -10.35
CA ALA A 117 -5.55 -18.60 -9.02
C ALA A 117 -6.29 -19.49 -8.00
N ASP A 118 -5.53 -20.11 -7.08
CA ASP A 118 -6.07 -20.97 -6.01
C ASP A 118 -6.91 -20.17 -5.02
N VAL A 119 -6.44 -18.94 -4.70
CA VAL A 119 -7.13 -17.97 -3.83
C VAL A 119 -7.46 -16.73 -4.65
N THR A 120 -8.76 -16.45 -4.81
CA THR A 120 -9.22 -15.37 -5.69
C THR A 120 -10.44 -14.64 -5.14
N ALA A 121 -10.71 -13.43 -5.67
CA ALA A 121 -11.92 -12.67 -5.37
C ALA A 121 -12.80 -12.53 -6.62
N ARG A 122 -14.11 -12.57 -6.40
CA ARG A 122 -15.12 -12.26 -7.42
C ARG A 122 -16.09 -11.22 -6.90
N ARG A 123 -16.79 -10.54 -7.81
CA ARG A 123 -17.77 -9.52 -7.47
C ARG A 123 -17.17 -8.44 -6.54
N VAL A 124 -15.99 -7.94 -6.94
CA VAL A 124 -15.31 -6.87 -6.18
C VAL A 124 -16.05 -5.56 -6.39
N GLU A 125 -16.60 -5.01 -5.31
CA GLU A 125 -17.39 -3.78 -5.31
C GLU A 125 -16.91 -2.86 -4.19
N PRO A 126 -17.00 -1.53 -4.37
CA PRO A 126 -16.79 -0.60 -3.27
C PRO A 126 -17.81 -0.85 -2.14
N LEU A 127 -17.35 -0.85 -0.91
CA LEU A 127 -18.23 -0.89 0.26
C LEU A 127 -18.84 0.49 0.47
N ALA A 128 -20.16 0.57 0.38
CA ALA A 128 -20.88 1.81 0.66
C ALA A 128 -20.88 2.10 2.17
N GLY A 129 -20.57 3.34 2.56
CA GLY A 129 -20.60 3.73 3.96
C GLY A 129 -19.63 4.86 4.31
N PRO A 130 -19.61 5.28 5.57
CA PRO A 130 -18.72 6.35 6.05
C PRO A 130 -17.25 5.94 6.03
N VAL A 131 -16.94 4.64 6.12
CA VAL A 131 -15.60 4.10 6.01
C VAL A 131 -15.46 3.46 4.63
N PRO A 132 -14.60 4.00 3.77
CA PRO A 132 -14.34 3.38 2.47
C PRO A 132 -13.78 1.97 2.63
N GLY A 133 -14.24 1.05 1.77
CA GLY A 133 -13.79 -0.34 1.83
C GLY A 133 -14.09 -1.07 0.52
N SER A 134 -13.94 -2.38 0.56
CA SER A 134 -14.23 -3.28 -0.56
C SER A 134 -15.06 -4.47 -0.08
N ARG A 135 -16.09 -4.86 -0.85
CA ARG A 135 -16.84 -6.11 -0.66
C ARG A 135 -16.52 -7.05 -1.80
N PHE A 136 -16.32 -8.31 -1.49
CA PHE A 136 -16.07 -9.33 -2.50
C PHE A 136 -16.35 -10.75 -2.00
N GLU A 137 -16.59 -11.66 -2.94
CA GLU A 137 -16.65 -13.08 -2.69
C GLU A 137 -15.22 -13.63 -2.71
N LEU A 138 -14.70 -14.05 -1.57
CA LEU A 138 -13.39 -14.70 -1.43
C LEU A 138 -13.55 -16.20 -1.68
N ARG A 139 -12.78 -16.74 -2.62
CA ARG A 139 -12.68 -18.16 -2.93
C ARG A 139 -11.35 -18.70 -2.45
N LEU A 140 -11.44 -19.75 -1.67
CA LEU A 140 -10.36 -20.51 -1.06
C LEU A 140 -10.49 -21.97 -1.44
N GLN A 141 -9.47 -22.78 -1.21
CA GLN A 141 -9.59 -24.24 -1.33
C GLN A 141 -10.58 -24.79 -0.29
N ALA A 142 -10.59 -24.20 0.92
CA ALA A 142 -11.50 -24.57 2.00
C ALA A 142 -12.96 -24.17 1.78
N GLY A 143 -13.27 -23.35 0.76
CA GLY A 143 -14.63 -22.91 0.46
C GLY A 143 -14.71 -21.44 0.00
N THR A 144 -15.92 -20.89 0.02
CA THR A 144 -16.21 -19.53 -0.44
C THR A 144 -16.92 -18.75 0.66
N VAL A 145 -16.50 -17.50 0.91
CA VAL A 145 -17.10 -16.61 1.90
C VAL A 145 -17.20 -15.18 1.37
N ASP A 146 -18.23 -14.45 1.77
CA ASP A 146 -18.33 -13.02 1.49
C ASP A 146 -17.52 -12.23 2.51
N VAL A 147 -16.69 -11.29 2.02
CA VAL A 147 -15.78 -10.46 2.83
C VAL A 147 -16.15 -8.99 2.68
N GLU A 148 -16.23 -8.27 3.79
CA GLU A 148 -16.24 -6.81 3.85
C GLU A 148 -14.90 -6.35 4.43
N LEU A 149 -14.04 -5.87 3.54
CA LEU A 149 -12.70 -5.39 3.88
C LEU A 149 -12.78 -3.87 4.12
N PRO A 150 -12.43 -3.34 5.31
CA PRO A 150 -12.47 -1.90 5.59
C PRO A 150 -11.24 -1.15 5.02
N LEU A 151 -10.80 -1.57 3.84
CA LEU A 151 -9.71 -0.96 3.06
C LEU A 151 -10.17 -0.82 1.62
N PRO A 152 -10.13 0.39 1.04
CA PRO A 152 -10.59 0.63 -0.33
C PRO A 152 -9.50 0.26 -1.36
N GLY A 153 -9.96 -0.08 -2.56
CA GLY A 153 -9.13 -0.23 -3.75
C GLY A 153 -8.68 -1.67 -4.03
N GLN A 154 -8.52 -1.94 -5.32
CA GLN A 154 -8.17 -3.27 -5.83
C GLN A 154 -6.84 -3.79 -5.28
N HIS A 155 -5.86 -2.90 -5.05
CA HIS A 155 -4.58 -3.28 -4.45
C HIS A 155 -4.74 -3.82 -3.02
N ASN A 156 -5.71 -3.32 -2.24
CA ASN A 156 -6.01 -3.86 -0.91
C ASN A 156 -6.77 -5.19 -1.00
N VAL A 157 -7.58 -5.40 -2.03
CA VAL A 157 -8.14 -6.73 -2.32
C VAL A 157 -7.03 -7.72 -2.62
N MET A 158 -6.03 -7.36 -3.45
CA MET A 158 -4.86 -8.19 -3.71
C MET A 158 -4.07 -8.51 -2.42
N ASN A 159 -3.86 -7.52 -1.55
CA ASN A 159 -3.23 -7.73 -0.25
C ASN A 159 -4.05 -8.68 0.64
N ALA A 160 -5.38 -8.56 0.61
CA ALA A 160 -6.27 -9.46 1.33
C ALA A 160 -6.21 -10.90 0.78
N LEU A 161 -6.10 -11.09 -0.54
CA LEU A 161 -5.90 -12.41 -1.15
C LEU A 161 -4.56 -13.03 -0.73
N ALA A 162 -3.48 -12.25 -0.70
CA ALA A 162 -2.19 -12.71 -0.20
C ALA A 162 -2.27 -13.15 1.28
N ALA A 163 -2.93 -12.34 2.12
CA ALA A 163 -3.13 -12.66 3.53
C ALA A 163 -4.02 -13.89 3.72
N ALA A 164 -5.08 -14.03 2.91
CA ALA A 164 -5.96 -15.19 2.92
C ALA A 164 -5.23 -16.48 2.53
N ALA A 165 -4.41 -16.43 1.47
CA ALA A 165 -3.59 -17.57 1.04
C ALA A 165 -2.58 -18.00 2.12
N LEU A 166 -1.92 -17.03 2.78
CA LEU A 166 -1.03 -17.32 3.92
C LEU A 166 -1.78 -17.96 5.10
N ALA A 167 -2.95 -17.42 5.45
CA ALA A 167 -3.75 -17.90 6.56
C ALA A 167 -4.32 -19.31 6.28
N GLU A 168 -4.80 -19.58 5.07
CA GLU A 168 -5.25 -20.90 4.65
C GLU A 168 -4.11 -21.91 4.69
N ALA A 169 -2.93 -21.56 4.16
CA ALA A 169 -1.74 -22.41 4.23
C ALA A 169 -1.29 -22.68 5.69
N ALA A 170 -1.57 -21.75 6.60
CA ALA A 170 -1.33 -21.93 8.04
C ALA A 170 -2.46 -22.70 8.76
N GLY A 171 -3.49 -23.17 8.05
CA GLY A 171 -4.58 -24.00 8.57
C GLY A 171 -5.78 -23.21 9.13
N ALA A 172 -5.96 -21.94 8.78
CA ALA A 172 -7.15 -21.18 9.15
C ALA A 172 -8.38 -21.61 8.32
N SER A 173 -9.57 -21.61 8.93
CA SER A 173 -10.82 -21.85 8.21
C SER A 173 -11.25 -20.60 7.40
N ALA A 174 -12.13 -20.79 6.42
CA ALA A 174 -12.68 -19.71 5.61
C ALA A 174 -13.34 -18.62 6.49
N GLU A 175 -14.06 -19.02 7.53
CA GLU A 175 -14.71 -18.10 8.48
C GLU A 175 -13.69 -17.31 9.30
N GLN A 176 -12.61 -17.96 9.77
CA GLN A 176 -11.54 -17.29 10.49
C GLN A 176 -10.83 -16.25 9.60
N ILE A 177 -10.60 -16.59 8.34
CA ILE A 177 -10.02 -15.68 7.35
C ILE A 177 -10.95 -14.49 7.10
N ARG A 178 -12.24 -14.73 6.84
CA ARG A 178 -13.26 -13.68 6.69
C ARG A 178 -13.25 -12.73 7.88
N ASP A 179 -13.35 -13.27 9.10
CA ASP A 179 -13.45 -12.48 10.33
C ASP A 179 -12.16 -11.68 10.58
N GLY A 180 -11.00 -12.27 10.28
CA GLY A 180 -9.71 -11.60 10.34
C GLY A 180 -9.61 -10.43 9.34
N LEU A 181 -10.05 -10.61 8.11
CA LEU A 181 -10.04 -9.56 7.08
C LEU A 181 -11.03 -8.43 7.41
N ALA A 182 -12.21 -8.75 7.95
CA ALA A 182 -13.19 -7.76 8.38
C ALA A 182 -12.73 -6.96 9.61
N ALA A 183 -11.87 -7.53 10.44
CA ALA A 183 -11.33 -6.88 11.64
C ALA A 183 -10.10 -5.99 11.38
N VAL A 184 -9.58 -5.95 10.14
CA VAL A 184 -8.41 -5.14 9.79
C VAL A 184 -8.67 -3.67 10.08
N ARG A 185 -7.67 -2.98 10.62
CA ARG A 185 -7.71 -1.52 10.83
C ARG A 185 -6.80 -0.84 9.82
N PRO A 186 -7.21 0.29 9.24
CA PRO A 186 -6.33 1.11 8.42
C PRO A 186 -5.05 1.48 9.18
N VAL A 187 -3.91 1.39 8.53
CA VAL A 187 -2.62 1.82 9.08
C VAL A 187 -2.45 3.31 8.81
N ALA A 188 -1.98 4.08 9.80
CA ALA A 188 -1.73 5.51 9.65
C ALA A 188 -0.88 5.81 8.41
N GLY A 189 -1.28 6.80 7.62
CA GLY A 189 -0.61 7.16 6.38
C GLY A 189 -0.82 6.19 5.21
N ARG A 190 -1.82 5.30 5.28
CA ARG A 190 -2.17 4.37 4.19
C ARG A 190 -3.66 4.46 3.85
N LEU A 191 -4.01 5.43 3.01
CA LEU A 191 -5.38 5.71 2.54
C LEU A 191 -6.40 5.88 3.68
N VAL A 192 -5.99 6.50 4.79
CA VAL A 192 -6.87 6.80 5.92
C VAL A 192 -7.67 8.06 5.62
N VAL A 193 -9.00 7.96 5.61
CA VAL A 193 -9.87 9.12 5.45
C VAL A 193 -10.06 9.79 6.81
N LYS A 194 -9.73 11.06 6.88
CA LYS A 194 -9.84 11.92 8.06
C LYS A 194 -10.76 13.11 7.74
N PRO A 195 -11.50 13.63 8.71
CA PRO A 195 -12.18 14.90 8.55
C PRO A 195 -11.18 16.03 8.38
N GLY A 196 -11.53 17.03 7.59
CA GLY A 196 -10.72 18.21 7.33
C GLY A 196 -11.55 19.50 7.39
N PRO A 197 -10.92 20.68 7.23
CA PRO A 197 -11.60 21.95 7.43
C PRO A 197 -12.81 22.12 6.53
N ARG A 198 -13.89 22.74 7.07
CA ARG A 198 -15.16 23.00 6.40
C ARG A 198 -15.86 21.77 5.88
N GLY A 199 -15.65 20.61 6.54
CA GLY A 199 -16.30 19.36 6.17
C GLY A 199 -15.68 18.63 4.96
N CYS A 200 -14.53 19.08 4.44
CA CYS A 200 -13.79 18.32 3.42
C CYS A 200 -13.24 17.02 4.01
N ARG A 201 -12.81 16.11 3.17
CA ARG A 201 -12.15 14.87 3.57
C ARG A 201 -10.69 14.89 3.16
N VAL A 202 -9.80 14.56 4.09
CA VAL A 202 -8.37 14.39 3.86
C VAL A 202 -8.07 12.90 3.80
N VAL A 203 -7.57 12.44 2.66
CA VAL A 203 -7.14 11.05 2.45
C VAL A 203 -5.64 10.99 2.71
N ASP A 204 -5.27 10.55 3.91
CA ASP A 204 -3.90 10.43 4.37
C ASP A 204 -3.25 9.16 3.79
N ASP A 205 -2.38 9.32 2.81
CA ASP A 205 -1.55 8.26 2.22
C ASP A 205 -0.07 8.66 2.23
N THR A 206 0.38 9.26 3.34
CA THR A 206 1.67 9.93 3.49
C THR A 206 2.84 9.00 3.85
N TYR A 207 2.60 7.72 4.08
CA TYR A 207 3.64 6.80 4.55
C TYR A 207 4.81 6.67 3.57
N ASN A 208 4.52 6.45 2.29
CA ASN A 208 5.52 6.37 1.22
C ASN A 208 4.85 6.53 -0.15
N ALA A 209 5.64 6.79 -1.21
CA ALA A 209 5.16 6.90 -2.58
C ALA A 209 6.13 6.27 -3.58
N ASN A 210 5.56 5.56 -4.54
CA ASN A 210 6.15 5.19 -5.81
C ASN A 210 5.09 5.32 -6.91
N PRO A 211 5.43 5.29 -8.20
CA PRO A 211 4.46 5.53 -9.29
C PRO A 211 3.22 4.63 -9.22
N ALA A 212 3.40 3.34 -8.97
CA ALA A 212 2.30 2.37 -8.89
C ALA A 212 1.36 2.68 -7.71
N SER A 213 1.91 2.97 -6.54
CA SER A 213 1.11 3.27 -5.34
C SER A 213 0.41 4.61 -5.43
N VAL A 214 0.98 5.61 -6.13
CA VAL A 214 0.30 6.89 -6.38
C VAL A 214 -0.87 6.70 -7.32
N LYS A 215 -0.69 5.97 -8.42
CA LYS A 215 -1.78 5.65 -9.35
C LYS A 215 -2.92 4.91 -8.65
N ALA A 216 -2.61 3.89 -7.86
CA ALA A 216 -3.61 3.15 -7.07
C ALA A 216 -4.37 4.05 -6.08
N ALA A 217 -3.70 5.00 -5.43
CA ALA A 217 -4.34 5.97 -4.54
C ALA A 217 -5.26 6.95 -5.29
N LEU A 218 -4.85 7.41 -6.48
CA LEU A 218 -5.68 8.24 -7.35
C LEU A 218 -6.92 7.48 -7.84
N ASP A 219 -6.79 6.20 -8.17
CA ASP A 219 -7.92 5.35 -8.56
C ASP A 219 -8.95 5.21 -7.42
N VAL A 220 -8.49 5.08 -6.19
CA VAL A 220 -9.37 5.08 -5.02
C VAL A 220 -10.03 6.45 -4.83
N LEU A 221 -9.24 7.53 -4.93
CA LEU A 221 -9.74 8.90 -4.70
C LEU A 221 -10.93 9.24 -5.60
N VAL A 222 -10.87 8.89 -6.88
CA VAL A 222 -11.94 9.19 -7.84
C VAL A 222 -13.21 8.35 -7.65
N THR A 223 -13.15 7.29 -6.83
CA THR A 223 -14.35 6.53 -6.45
C THR A 223 -15.11 7.16 -5.29
N LEU A 224 -14.49 8.08 -4.55
CA LEU A 224 -15.14 8.76 -3.43
C LEU A 224 -16.10 9.84 -3.96
N PRO A 225 -17.31 9.95 -3.40
CA PRO A 225 -18.27 10.97 -3.83
C PRO A 225 -17.75 12.36 -3.45
N GLY A 226 -17.71 13.29 -4.42
CA GLY A 226 -17.21 14.66 -4.27
C GLY A 226 -16.10 14.99 -5.26
N ARG A 227 -15.39 16.07 -5.01
CA ARG A 227 -14.37 16.63 -5.90
C ARG A 227 -12.98 16.07 -5.57
N PRO A 228 -12.33 15.32 -6.49
CA PRO A 228 -11.03 14.72 -6.22
C PRO A 228 -9.89 15.75 -6.42
N TRP A 229 -9.20 16.09 -5.34
CA TRP A 229 -7.99 16.91 -5.34
C TRP A 229 -6.80 16.11 -4.81
N ALA A 230 -5.60 16.44 -5.27
CA ALA A 230 -4.39 15.72 -4.86
C ALA A 230 -3.25 16.67 -4.47
N VAL A 231 -2.58 16.34 -3.37
CA VAL A 231 -1.26 16.83 -3.00
C VAL A 231 -0.27 15.70 -3.23
N LEU A 232 0.62 15.88 -4.18
CA LEU A 232 1.64 14.88 -4.51
C LEU A 232 3.04 15.49 -4.32
N GLY A 233 3.88 14.81 -3.55
CA GLY A 233 5.27 15.18 -3.38
C GLY A 233 6.23 14.30 -4.17
N ASP A 234 7.53 14.53 -3.97
CA ASP A 234 8.58 13.78 -4.63
C ASP A 234 8.48 12.28 -4.29
N MET A 235 8.76 11.45 -5.27
CA MET A 235 8.93 10.00 -5.14
C MET A 235 10.43 9.69 -5.19
N GLY A 236 10.96 9.11 -4.11
CA GLY A 236 12.39 8.77 -4.02
C GLY A 236 12.73 7.43 -4.65
N GLU A 237 14.03 7.18 -4.78
CA GLU A 237 14.62 5.87 -5.12
C GLU A 237 14.21 5.32 -6.51
N LEU A 238 13.87 6.22 -7.45
CA LEU A 238 13.43 5.88 -8.81
C LEU A 238 14.58 5.82 -9.83
N GLY A 239 15.80 6.15 -9.42
CA GLY A 239 16.96 6.12 -10.31
C GLY A 239 16.92 7.13 -11.44
N GLY A 240 17.46 6.78 -12.61
CA GLY A 240 17.61 7.67 -13.77
C GLY A 240 16.29 8.13 -14.39
N ASP A 241 15.21 7.35 -14.23
CA ASP A 241 13.89 7.63 -14.84
C ASP A 241 13.00 8.49 -13.94
N ALA A 242 13.50 8.97 -12.80
CA ALA A 242 12.72 9.66 -11.80
C ALA A 242 11.84 10.80 -12.37
N LEU A 243 12.39 11.68 -13.21
CA LEU A 243 11.64 12.79 -13.77
C LEU A 243 10.54 12.32 -14.74
N ALA A 244 10.83 11.31 -15.57
CA ALA A 244 9.85 10.74 -16.49
C ALA A 244 8.68 10.09 -15.74
N LEU A 245 8.96 9.35 -14.69
CA LEU A 245 7.97 8.70 -13.84
C LEU A 245 7.11 9.72 -13.07
N HIS A 246 7.69 10.82 -12.60
CA HIS A 246 6.93 11.91 -11.99
C HIS A 246 5.97 12.54 -13.00
N ARG A 247 6.43 12.81 -14.24
CA ARG A 247 5.59 13.36 -15.30
C ARG A 247 4.45 12.41 -15.68
N GLU A 248 4.73 11.12 -15.77
CA GLU A 248 3.74 10.08 -16.03
C GLU A 248 2.62 10.07 -14.99
N VAL A 249 2.97 10.15 -13.70
CA VAL A 249 2.00 10.24 -12.61
C VAL A 249 1.11 11.47 -12.72
N GLY A 250 1.67 12.62 -13.10
CA GLY A 250 0.90 13.83 -13.34
C GLY A 250 -0.09 13.67 -14.50
N ALA A 251 0.34 13.10 -15.62
CA ALA A 251 -0.53 12.80 -16.76
C ALA A 251 -1.65 11.82 -16.37
N TYR A 252 -1.32 10.78 -15.61
CA TYR A 252 -2.29 9.82 -15.09
C TYR A 252 -3.34 10.49 -14.18
N ALA A 253 -2.92 11.36 -13.26
CA ALA A 253 -3.86 12.09 -12.42
C ALA A 253 -4.87 12.91 -13.23
N ARG A 254 -4.42 13.56 -14.31
CA ARG A 254 -5.31 14.28 -15.24
C ARG A 254 -6.28 13.35 -15.95
N GLU A 255 -5.79 12.23 -16.48
CA GLU A 255 -6.62 11.21 -17.16
C GLU A 255 -7.69 10.63 -16.25
N ARG A 256 -7.38 10.49 -14.95
CA ARG A 256 -8.33 10.02 -13.94
C ARG A 256 -9.35 11.07 -13.51
N GLY A 257 -9.25 12.30 -13.98
CA GLY A 257 -10.21 13.36 -13.68
C GLY A 257 -9.97 14.04 -12.33
N ILE A 258 -8.73 14.07 -11.84
CA ILE A 258 -8.39 14.91 -10.68
C ILE A 258 -8.61 16.37 -11.08
N GLU A 259 -9.40 17.12 -10.28
CA GLU A 259 -9.75 18.48 -10.61
C GLU A 259 -8.64 19.48 -10.32
N ARG A 260 -7.93 19.30 -9.21
CA ARG A 260 -6.79 20.13 -8.81
C ARG A 260 -5.64 19.28 -8.29
N LEU A 261 -4.44 19.67 -8.66
CA LEU A 261 -3.22 19.03 -8.21
C LEU A 261 -2.26 20.07 -7.64
N PHE A 262 -1.74 19.78 -6.45
CA PHE A 262 -0.69 20.53 -5.77
C PHE A 262 0.55 19.65 -5.71
N ALA A 263 1.58 20.04 -6.45
CA ALA A 263 2.85 19.34 -6.45
C ALA A 263 3.83 20.04 -5.50
N VAL A 264 4.54 19.28 -4.65
CA VAL A 264 5.48 19.84 -3.67
C VAL A 264 6.82 19.09 -3.70
N GLY A 265 7.89 19.85 -3.89
CA GLY A 265 9.26 19.31 -3.97
C GLY A 265 9.92 19.60 -5.31
N SER A 266 11.19 19.23 -5.43
CA SER A 266 12.00 19.57 -6.61
C SER A 266 11.62 18.74 -7.85
N MET A 267 11.42 17.42 -7.68
CA MET A 267 11.07 16.48 -8.76
C MET A 267 9.59 16.54 -9.11
N SER A 268 8.74 16.86 -8.16
CA SER A 268 7.29 16.98 -8.34
C SER A 268 6.87 18.12 -9.29
N ARG A 269 7.78 19.00 -9.66
CA ARG A 269 7.58 19.94 -10.79
C ARG A 269 7.19 19.20 -12.08
N GLU A 270 7.73 18.00 -12.29
CA GLU A 270 7.37 17.15 -13.42
C GLU A 270 5.96 16.56 -13.29
N ILE A 271 5.48 16.30 -12.06
CA ILE A 271 4.08 15.93 -11.83
C ILE A 271 3.16 17.07 -12.31
N ALA A 272 3.47 18.31 -11.88
CA ALA A 272 2.70 19.48 -12.33
C ALA A 272 2.74 19.66 -13.85
N THR A 273 3.90 19.47 -14.47
CA THR A 273 4.07 19.52 -15.93
C THR A 273 3.21 18.47 -16.64
N GLY A 274 3.20 17.23 -16.15
CA GLY A 274 2.38 16.14 -16.71
C GLY A 274 0.88 16.39 -16.53
N PHE A 275 0.47 16.95 -15.41
CA PHE A 275 -0.93 17.28 -15.14
C PHE A 275 -1.45 18.42 -15.99
N GLY A 276 -0.70 19.51 -16.14
CA GLY A 276 -1.07 20.66 -16.98
C GLY A 276 -1.48 21.90 -16.19
N ALA A 277 -2.30 22.77 -16.81
CA ALA A 277 -2.56 24.13 -16.34
C ALA A 277 -3.25 24.24 -14.96
N GLU A 278 -4.01 23.22 -14.57
CA GLU A 278 -4.72 23.19 -13.27
C GLU A 278 -3.85 22.70 -12.10
N ALA A 279 -2.54 22.49 -12.34
CA ALA A 279 -1.59 22.15 -11.28
C ALA A 279 -0.93 23.40 -10.70
N ALA A 280 -0.77 23.41 -9.38
CA ALA A 280 0.10 24.35 -8.67
C ALA A 280 1.34 23.63 -8.17
N HIS A 281 2.52 24.20 -8.39
CA HIS A 281 3.77 23.69 -7.86
C HIS A 281 4.32 24.63 -6.78
N VAL A 282 4.80 24.06 -5.69
CA VAL A 282 5.51 24.77 -4.62
C VAL A 282 6.78 24.01 -4.24
N ASP A 283 7.84 24.73 -3.87
CA ASP A 283 9.10 24.08 -3.49
C ASP A 283 9.11 23.62 -2.01
N ARG A 284 8.22 24.18 -1.18
CA ARG A 284 8.25 23.95 0.26
C ARG A 284 6.87 23.55 0.81
N VAL A 285 6.89 22.58 1.70
CA VAL A 285 5.69 22.08 2.41
C VAL A 285 4.98 23.18 3.22
N ASP A 286 5.73 24.12 3.82
CA ASP A 286 5.15 25.20 4.62
C ASP A 286 4.28 26.15 3.79
N VAL A 287 4.65 26.39 2.52
CA VAL A 287 3.85 27.19 1.60
C VAL A 287 2.52 26.48 1.32
N LEU A 288 2.58 25.17 1.09
CA LEU A 288 1.40 24.34 0.86
C LEU A 288 0.45 24.35 2.07
N ARG A 289 0.99 24.21 3.30
CA ARG A 289 0.21 24.26 4.54
C ARG A 289 -0.54 25.58 4.73
N ALA A 290 0.05 26.69 4.32
CA ALA A 290 -0.61 28.00 4.40
C ALA A 290 -1.65 28.21 3.28
N MET A 291 -1.43 27.61 2.11
CA MET A 291 -2.25 27.84 0.92
C MET A 291 -3.53 26.98 0.91
N LEU A 292 -3.47 25.73 1.38
CA LEU A 292 -4.56 24.78 1.24
C LEU A 292 -5.82 25.11 2.06
N PRO A 293 -5.75 25.48 3.37
CA PRO A 293 -6.95 25.60 4.19
C PRO A 293 -8.02 26.56 3.65
N PRO A 294 -7.69 27.76 3.12
CA PRO A 294 -8.70 28.65 2.57
C PRO A 294 -9.36 28.15 1.26
N MET A 295 -8.75 27.17 0.60
CA MET A 295 -9.24 26.65 -0.69
C MET A 295 -10.14 25.44 -0.55
N LEU A 296 -10.10 24.75 0.60
CA LEU A 296 -10.86 23.53 0.84
C LEU A 296 -12.34 23.83 1.15
N GLU A 297 -13.23 23.02 0.61
CA GLU A 297 -14.68 23.09 0.77
C GLU A 297 -15.23 21.70 1.09
N GLY A 298 -16.45 21.61 1.62
CA GLY A 298 -17.04 20.39 2.18
C GLY A 298 -17.19 19.19 1.22
N ASP A 299 -17.21 19.42 -0.09
CA ASP A 299 -17.30 18.37 -1.10
C ASP A 299 -15.93 17.89 -1.63
N VAL A 300 -14.83 18.47 -1.15
CA VAL A 300 -13.47 18.11 -1.58
C VAL A 300 -12.97 16.87 -0.87
N ASN A 301 -12.41 15.93 -1.65
CA ASN A 301 -11.58 14.84 -1.15
C ASN A 301 -10.13 15.16 -1.52
N LEU A 302 -9.28 15.43 -0.53
CA LEU A 302 -7.88 15.78 -0.73
C LEU A 302 -6.97 14.59 -0.41
N LEU A 303 -6.42 13.94 -1.42
CA LEU A 303 -5.35 12.95 -1.24
C LEU A 303 -4.04 13.66 -0.91
N VAL A 304 -3.30 13.18 0.10
CA VAL A 304 -1.94 13.65 0.43
C VAL A 304 -0.98 12.48 0.37
N LYS A 305 -0.01 12.49 -0.57
CA LYS A 305 0.92 11.38 -0.78
C LYS A 305 2.30 11.84 -1.26
N ALA A 306 3.36 11.31 -0.65
CA ALA A 306 4.75 11.48 -1.07
C ALA A 306 5.66 10.40 -0.47
N SER A 307 6.93 10.37 -0.89
CA SER A 307 7.96 9.57 -0.23
C SER A 307 8.08 9.94 1.25
N ARG A 308 8.49 8.97 2.06
CA ARG A 308 8.65 9.13 3.52
C ARG A 308 9.53 10.30 3.93
N SER A 309 10.58 10.58 3.15
CA SER A 309 11.49 11.70 3.38
C SER A 309 10.83 13.08 3.33
N MET A 310 9.73 13.23 2.59
CA MET A 310 8.98 14.48 2.46
C MET A 310 8.17 14.84 3.71
N ARG A 311 7.82 13.86 4.53
CA ARG A 311 7.05 14.02 5.77
C ARG A 311 5.76 14.83 5.57
N LEU A 312 4.96 14.44 4.57
CA LEU A 312 3.71 15.14 4.26
C LEU A 312 2.60 14.88 5.29
N GLU A 313 2.78 13.99 6.25
CA GLU A 313 1.91 13.89 7.43
C GLU A 313 1.71 15.25 8.11
N ARG A 314 2.70 16.16 8.06
CA ARG A 314 2.59 17.54 8.59
C ARG A 314 1.52 18.38 7.88
N VAL A 315 1.20 18.07 6.62
CA VAL A 315 0.11 18.72 5.90
C VAL A 315 -1.23 18.18 6.41
N VAL A 316 -1.32 16.87 6.56
CA VAL A 316 -2.51 16.19 7.08
C VAL A 316 -2.83 16.68 8.48
N ASP A 317 -1.83 16.67 9.39
CA ASP A 317 -2.00 17.09 10.78
C ASP A 317 -2.50 18.55 10.86
N ALA A 318 -1.88 19.45 10.09
CA ALA A 318 -2.31 20.87 10.07
C ALA A 318 -3.74 21.07 9.53
N LEU A 319 -4.23 20.20 8.66
CA LEU A 319 -5.59 20.26 8.14
C LEU A 319 -6.61 19.66 9.11
N THR A 320 -6.24 18.60 9.83
CA THR A 320 -7.14 17.94 10.80
C THR A 320 -7.22 18.67 12.13
N GLU A 321 -6.13 19.30 12.62
CA GLU A 321 -6.12 20.13 13.82
C GLU A 321 -7.03 21.36 13.70
N LEU A 322 -7.21 21.92 12.49
CA LEU A 322 -8.07 23.07 12.26
C LEU A 322 -9.57 22.75 12.47
N GLU A 323 -9.98 21.51 12.30
CA GLU A 323 -11.37 21.09 12.51
C GLU A 323 -11.70 20.95 14.00
N ASP A 324 -10.75 20.43 14.80
CA ASP A 324 -10.94 20.31 16.25
C ASP A 324 -11.19 21.68 16.93
N VAL A 325 -10.55 22.73 16.42
CA VAL A 325 -10.75 24.12 16.91
C VAL A 325 -12.11 24.67 16.49
N THR A 326 -12.59 24.38 15.29
CA THR A 326 -13.87 24.90 14.77
C THR A 326 -15.06 24.25 15.46
N THR A 327 -15.01 22.92 15.67
CA THR A 327 -16.07 22.18 16.39
C THR A 327 -16.13 22.53 17.87
N ALA A 328 -15.01 22.87 18.50
CA ALA A 328 -14.97 23.32 19.89
C ALA A 328 -15.57 24.73 20.08
N THR A 329 -15.54 25.58 19.06
CA THR A 329 -16.10 26.95 19.10
C THR A 329 -17.60 26.95 18.86
N GLU A 330 -18.12 26.05 18.02
CA GLU A 330 -19.56 25.92 17.76
C GLU A 330 -20.33 25.19 18.90
N ALA A 331 -19.64 24.45 19.76
CA ALA A 331 -20.24 23.78 20.91
C ALA A 331 -20.37 24.70 22.17
N THR A 332 -19.93 25.96 22.07
CA THR A 332 -19.92 26.93 23.18
C THR A 332 -20.87 28.13 22.96
N ASP A 333 -21.59 28.20 21.85
CA ASP A 333 -22.67 29.15 21.56
C ASP A 333 -24.05 28.43 21.63
#